data_78bb91609e37cdec33e8557f516896f5
#
_entry.id   78bb91609e37cdec33e8557f516896f5
#
_cell.length_a   1.000
_cell.length_b   1.000
_cell.length_c   1.000
_cell.angle_alpha   90.00
_cell.angle_beta   90.00
_cell.angle_gamma   90.00
#
_symmetry.space_group_name_H-M   'P 1'
#
loop_
_entity.id
_entity.type
_entity.pdbx_description
1 polymer ?
#
loop_
_entity_poly.entity_id
_entity_poly.type
_entity_poly.pdbx_seq_one_letter_code
_entity_poly.pdbx_strand_id
1 'polypeptide(L)'
;MTFVYVIVEKHENEKYKESSLNIKGIFTEDVACEHICDNVDERFMLVESHEGYAKYRARDNKYETLTRYYRTIGANRVSDGNLSFEL
;
A
#
# COMPACT_ATOMS: atom_id res chain seq x y z
N MET A 1 -18.75 -8.70 -11.17
CA MET A 1 -17.44 -8.43 -10.51
C MET A 1 -17.50 -7.07 -9.83
N THR A 2 -17.12 -7.02 -8.60
CA THR A 2 -17.03 -5.78 -7.82
C THR A 2 -15.58 -5.33 -7.80
N PHE A 3 -15.35 -4.02 -7.94
CA PHE A 3 -14.00 -3.47 -7.81
C PHE A 3 -13.83 -2.81 -6.46
N VAL A 4 -12.68 -3.01 -5.87
CA VAL A 4 -12.24 -2.31 -4.69
C VAL A 4 -10.92 -1.59 -4.98
N TYR A 5 -10.69 -0.51 -4.26
CA TYR A 5 -9.52 0.35 -4.42
C TYR A 5 -8.67 0.21 -3.18
N VAL A 6 -7.43 -0.22 -3.35
CA VAL A 6 -6.59 -0.65 -2.22
C VAL A 6 -5.30 0.14 -2.18
N ILE A 7 -4.92 0.54 -0.97
CA ILE A 7 -3.58 1.03 -0.70
C ILE A 7 -2.75 -0.14 -0.19
N VAL A 8 -1.71 -0.49 -0.92
CA VAL A 8 -0.77 -1.54 -0.55
C VAL A 8 0.52 -0.89 -0.09
N GLU A 9 1.05 -1.37 1.02
CA GLU A 9 2.31 -0.90 1.57
C GLU A 9 3.36 -2.00 1.49
N LYS A 10 4.48 -1.70 0.85
CA LYS A 10 5.63 -2.58 0.79
C LYS A 10 6.74 -2.01 1.66
N HIS A 11 7.14 -2.76 2.67
CA HIS A 11 8.24 -2.41 3.55
C HIS A 11 9.44 -3.30 3.23
N GLU A 12 10.59 -2.70 2.95
CA GLU A 12 11.79 -3.42 2.55
C GLU A 12 12.98 -3.00 3.40
N ASN A 13 13.84 -3.97 3.72
CA ASN A 13 15.14 -3.72 4.32
C ASN A 13 16.19 -4.45 3.47
N GLU A 14 16.94 -3.70 2.67
CA GLU A 14 17.94 -4.25 1.76
C GLU A 14 19.11 -4.92 2.47
N LYS A 15 19.45 -4.44 3.67
CA LYS A 15 20.56 -4.99 4.45
C LYS A 15 20.29 -6.43 4.87
N TYR A 16 19.05 -6.71 5.29
CA TYR A 16 18.63 -8.03 5.76
C TYR A 16 17.86 -8.80 4.70
N LYS A 17 17.65 -8.22 3.53
CA LYS A 17 16.86 -8.80 2.43
C LYS A 17 15.45 -9.20 2.87
N GLU A 18 14.87 -8.38 3.74
CA GLU A 18 13.52 -8.56 4.25
C GLU A 18 12.54 -7.72 3.45
N SER A 19 11.37 -8.26 3.23
CA SER A 19 10.29 -7.59 2.52
C SER A 19 8.95 -8.04 3.09
N SER A 20 8.04 -7.10 3.28
CA SER A 20 6.67 -7.40 3.68
C SER A 20 5.69 -6.56 2.89
N LEU A 21 4.49 -7.10 2.72
CA LEU A 21 3.40 -6.45 1.99
C LEU A 21 2.18 -6.41 2.89
N ASN A 22 1.60 -5.22 3.05
CA ASN A 22 0.43 -5.01 3.90
C ASN A 22 -0.61 -4.17 3.17
N ILE A 23 -1.87 -4.45 3.44
CA ILE A 23 -2.97 -3.62 2.98
C ILE A 23 -3.21 -2.53 4.03
N LYS A 24 -3.12 -1.26 3.63
CA LYS A 24 -3.29 -0.12 4.52
C LYS A 24 -4.67 0.52 4.44
N GLY A 25 -5.40 0.26 3.40
CA GLY A 25 -6.75 0.76 3.26
C GLY A 25 -7.47 0.08 2.12
N ILE A 26 -8.76 -0.13 2.30
CA ILE A 26 -9.66 -0.68 1.27
C ILE A 26 -10.83 0.26 1.13
N PHE A 27 -11.11 0.69 -0.10
CA PHE A 27 -12.16 1.65 -0.38
C PHE A 27 -13.09 1.07 -1.45
N THR A 28 -14.37 1.34 -1.32
CA THR A 28 -15.38 0.94 -2.30
C THR A 28 -15.57 1.98 -3.40
N GLU A 29 -15.01 3.18 -3.20
CA GLU A 29 -15.04 4.28 -4.15
C GLU A 29 -13.60 4.70 -4.49
N ASP A 30 -13.43 5.36 -5.62
CA ASP A 30 -12.11 5.78 -6.12
C ASP A 30 -11.59 7.01 -5.36
N VAL A 31 -11.26 6.81 -4.09
CA VAL A 31 -10.69 7.84 -3.22
C VAL A 31 -9.34 7.42 -2.62
N ALA A 32 -8.85 6.25 -3.00
CA ALA A 32 -7.63 5.70 -2.40
C ALA A 32 -6.42 6.60 -2.61
N CYS A 33 -6.32 7.28 -3.77
CA CYS A 33 -5.22 8.20 -4.06
C CYS A 33 -5.15 9.35 -3.05
N GLU A 34 -6.28 9.77 -2.49
CA GLU A 34 -6.36 10.85 -1.51
C GLU A 34 -5.79 10.44 -0.14
N HIS A 35 -5.72 9.13 0.10
CA HIS A 35 -5.32 8.56 1.39
C HIS A 35 -3.94 7.90 1.38
N ILE A 36 -3.22 7.96 0.27
CA ILE A 36 -1.98 7.21 0.10
C ILE A 36 -0.89 7.60 1.10
N CYS A 37 -0.88 8.86 1.54
CA CYS A 37 0.11 9.37 2.51
C CYS A 37 -0.43 9.42 3.94
N ASP A 38 -1.60 8.86 4.21
CA ASP A 38 -2.18 8.90 5.54
C ASP A 38 -1.42 8.03 6.54
N ASN A 39 -1.24 8.55 7.75
CA ASN A 39 -0.67 7.81 8.88
C ASN A 39 0.70 7.18 8.60
N VAL A 40 1.55 7.89 7.87
CA VAL A 40 2.94 7.46 7.70
C VAL A 40 3.73 7.83 8.95
N ASP A 41 4.50 6.87 9.47
CA ASP A 41 5.37 7.08 10.62
C ASP A 41 6.38 8.18 10.31
N GLU A 42 6.59 9.09 11.26
CA GLU A 42 7.55 10.21 11.15
C GLU A 42 9.00 9.75 10.94
N ARG A 43 9.29 8.50 11.25
CA ARG A 43 10.58 7.87 11.00
C ARG A 43 10.93 7.82 9.52
N PHE A 44 9.92 7.89 8.65
CA PHE A 44 10.08 7.83 7.21
C PHE A 44 9.95 9.20 6.55
N MET A 45 10.81 9.45 5.59
CA MET A 45 10.85 10.69 4.82
C MET A 45 10.44 10.42 3.39
N LEU A 46 9.54 11.23 2.86
CA LEU A 46 9.10 11.13 1.46
C LEU A 46 10.27 11.44 0.52
N VAL A 47 10.57 10.52 -0.40
CA VAL A 47 11.65 10.70 -1.39
C VAL A 47 11.14 10.72 -2.82
N GLU A 48 9.95 10.16 -3.08
CA GLU A 48 9.36 10.14 -4.41
C GLU A 48 7.84 10.10 -4.29
N SER A 49 7.14 10.87 -5.11
CA SER A 49 5.68 10.91 -5.10
C SER A 49 5.14 11.11 -6.52
N HIS A 50 4.20 10.25 -6.89
CA HIS A 50 3.44 10.31 -8.13
C HIS A 50 1.96 10.08 -7.79
N GLU A 51 1.07 10.28 -8.75
CA GLU A 51 -0.33 9.96 -8.52
C GLU A 51 -0.49 8.46 -8.19
N GLY A 52 -1.05 8.18 -7.04
CA GLY A 52 -1.28 6.80 -6.58
C GLY A 52 -0.03 6.04 -6.15
N TYR A 53 1.09 6.75 -5.90
CA TYR A 53 2.35 6.13 -5.51
C TYR A 53 3.15 7.10 -4.62
N ALA A 54 3.72 6.58 -3.54
CA ALA A 54 4.62 7.32 -2.66
C ALA A 54 5.71 6.42 -2.12
N LYS A 55 6.94 6.85 -2.21
CA LYS A 55 8.10 6.13 -1.68
C LYS A 55 8.75 6.92 -0.57
N TYR A 56 9.04 6.24 0.52
CA TYR A 56 9.67 6.81 1.72
C TYR A 56 10.96 6.06 2.03
N ARG A 57 11.87 6.76 2.70
CA ARG A 57 13.10 6.18 3.25
C ARG A 57 13.17 6.49 4.73
N ALA A 58 13.62 5.52 5.53
CA ALA A 58 13.85 5.76 6.94
C ALA A 58 14.94 6.83 7.13
N ARG A 59 14.72 7.76 8.07
CA ARG A 59 15.66 8.85 8.35
C ARG A 59 16.95 8.35 8.99
N ASP A 60 16.84 7.26 9.75
CA ASP A 60 17.93 6.67 10.53
C ASP A 60 18.59 5.45 9.87
N ASN A 61 18.07 5.01 8.72
CA ASN A 61 18.54 3.78 8.09
C ASN A 61 18.34 3.84 6.55
N LYS A 62 19.44 4.02 5.84
CA LYS A 62 19.42 4.11 4.37
C LYS A 62 18.96 2.82 3.67
N TYR A 63 18.94 1.69 4.36
CA TYR A 63 18.56 0.40 3.79
C TYR A 63 17.06 0.11 3.90
N GLU A 64 16.34 0.90 4.67
CA GLU A 64 14.92 0.67 4.93
C GLU A 64 14.06 1.63 4.11
N THR A 65 13.16 1.05 3.31
CA THR A 65 12.24 1.81 2.46
C THR A 65 10.81 1.36 2.68
N LEU A 66 9.89 2.29 2.48
CA LEU A 66 8.46 2.08 2.57
C LEU A 66 7.84 2.61 1.29
N THR A 67 7.12 1.75 0.58
CA THR A 67 6.45 2.15 -0.66
C THR A 67 4.96 1.91 -0.51
N ARG A 68 4.17 2.92 -0.83
CA ARG A 68 2.72 2.80 -0.87
C ARG A 68 2.24 3.02 -2.29
N TYR A 69 1.34 2.19 -2.74
CA TYR A 69 0.75 2.34 -4.06
C TYR A 69 -0.71 1.95 -4.04
N TYR A 70 -1.42 2.55 -4.96
CA TYR A 70 -2.83 2.35 -5.17
C TYR A 70 -3.05 1.26 -6.22
N ARG A 71 -4.01 0.37 -5.97
CA ARG A 71 -4.43 -0.64 -6.92
C ARG A 71 -5.94 -0.75 -6.97
N THR A 72 -6.47 -0.96 -8.17
CA THR A 72 -7.84 -1.39 -8.35
C THR A 72 -7.83 -2.92 -8.43
N ILE A 73 -8.57 -3.56 -7.55
CA ILE A 73 -8.60 -5.02 -7.44
C ILE A 73 -10.01 -5.52 -7.70
N GLY A 74 -10.12 -6.53 -8.56
CA GLY A 74 -11.37 -7.27 -8.73
C GLY A 74 -11.63 -8.12 -7.50
N ALA A 75 -12.86 -8.08 -7.00
CA ALA A 75 -13.29 -8.90 -5.88
C ALA A 75 -14.48 -9.72 -6.32
N ASN A 76 -14.44 -11.02 -6.06
CA ASN A 76 -15.52 -11.95 -6.36
C ASN A 76 -16.16 -12.40 -5.05
N ARG A 77 -17.50 -12.38 -5.02
CA ARG A 77 -18.23 -12.93 -3.90
C ARG A 77 -18.25 -14.45 -4.01
N VAL A 78 -17.82 -15.13 -2.97
CA VAL A 78 -17.91 -16.59 -2.88
C VAL A 78 -19.21 -17.00 -2.20
N SER A 79 -19.55 -18.29 -2.26
CA SER A 79 -20.86 -18.82 -1.87
C SER A 79 -21.26 -18.58 -0.41
N ASP A 80 -20.29 -18.38 0.48
CA ASP A 80 -20.53 -18.10 1.91
C ASP A 80 -20.62 -16.59 2.24
N GLY A 81 -20.62 -15.74 1.22
CA GLY A 81 -20.68 -14.30 1.39
C GLY A 81 -19.35 -13.61 1.58
N ASN A 82 -18.24 -14.34 1.65
CA ASN A 82 -16.90 -13.75 1.71
C ASN A 82 -16.48 -13.20 0.34
N LEU A 83 -15.46 -12.36 0.34
CA LEU A 83 -14.87 -11.82 -0.87
C LEU A 83 -13.51 -12.46 -1.12
N SER A 84 -13.26 -12.80 -2.38
CA SER A 84 -11.95 -13.28 -2.84
C SER A 84 -11.28 -12.17 -3.65
N PHE A 85 -10.02 -11.87 -3.33
CA PHE A 85 -9.25 -10.82 -3.98
C PHE A 85 -8.11 -11.39 -4.81
N GLU A 86 -7.86 -10.75 -5.95
CA GLU A 86 -6.69 -11.02 -6.76
C GLU A 86 -5.65 -9.92 -6.52
N LEU A 87 -4.63 -10.26 -5.78
CA LEU A 87 -3.50 -9.39 -5.54
C LEU A 87 -2.40 -9.68 -6.57
#